data_66a0c1956d50b11f51c1757729ade020
#
_entry.id   66a0c1956d50b11f51c1757729ade020
#
_cell.length_a   1.000
_cell.length_b   1.000
_cell.length_c   1.000
_cell.angle_alpha   90.00
_cell.angle_beta   90.00
_cell.angle_gamma   90.00
#
_symmetry.space_group_name_H-M   'P 1'
#
loop_
_entity.id
_entity.type
_entity.pdbx_description
1 polymer ?
#
loop_
_entity_poly.entity_id
_entity_poly.type
_entity_poly.pdbx_seq_one_letter_code
_entity_poly.pdbx_strand_id
1 'polypeptide(L)'
;RIARHLVFRDGAVGMADLPELAKLKFELLNRDGVLHFEYETAALADVAGLARLKQWVEQRRAIFLGENKVAGLDPPKGLLLLGVQGCGKSLAAKAIAGSFGVPLVRLDFGALYNKYHGETERNLRESLKNAEALSPCVLWCDEIEKGLATSDSDDGVSRRVLGALLTW
;
A
#
# COMPACT_ATOMS: atom_id res chain seq x y z
N ARG A 1 -11.42 -5.12 -20.89
CA ARG A 1 -12.45 -4.07 -20.71
C ARG A 1 -11.82 -2.71 -20.38
N ILE A 2 -10.92 -2.63 -19.40
CA ILE A 2 -10.30 -1.35 -18.94
C ILE A 2 -9.56 -0.64 -20.08
N ALA A 3 -8.61 -1.34 -20.74
CA ALA A 3 -7.86 -0.77 -21.85
C ALA A 3 -8.75 -0.27 -23.01
N ARG A 4 -9.88 -0.95 -23.27
CA ARG A 4 -10.82 -0.53 -24.29
C ARG A 4 -11.49 0.81 -23.95
N HIS A 5 -11.76 1.11 -22.67
CA HIS A 5 -12.35 2.37 -22.25
C HIS A 5 -11.40 3.56 -22.52
N LEU A 6 -10.10 3.39 -22.25
CA LEU A 6 -9.09 4.42 -22.50
C LEU A 6 -8.79 4.61 -23.98
N VAL A 7 -8.69 3.52 -24.75
CA VAL A 7 -8.49 3.59 -26.21
C VAL A 7 -9.65 4.30 -26.92
N PHE A 8 -10.88 4.19 -26.42
CA PHE A 8 -12.00 4.92 -27.00
C PHE A 8 -11.95 6.44 -26.78
N ARG A 9 -11.17 6.91 -25.80
CA ARG A 9 -11.07 8.35 -25.49
C ARG A 9 -10.13 9.09 -26.45
N ASP A 10 -8.94 8.55 -26.71
CA ASP A 10 -7.89 9.21 -27.48
C ASP A 10 -7.13 8.28 -28.46
N GLY A 11 -7.58 7.04 -28.62
CA GLY A 11 -7.04 6.09 -29.59
C GLY A 11 -5.80 5.32 -29.16
N ALA A 12 -5.18 5.67 -28.02
CA ALA A 12 -3.97 5.00 -27.51
C ALA A 12 -3.97 4.96 -25.99
N VAL A 13 -3.19 4.03 -25.41
CA VAL A 13 -2.93 3.98 -23.97
C VAL A 13 -1.50 4.47 -23.74
N GLY A 14 -1.35 5.58 -23.04
CA GLY A 14 -0.07 6.20 -22.74
C GLY A 14 0.31 6.14 -21.26
N MET A 15 1.50 6.67 -20.94
CA MET A 15 1.97 6.76 -19.56
C MET A 15 1.07 7.66 -18.67
N ALA A 16 0.42 8.66 -19.28
CA ALA A 16 -0.51 9.54 -18.57
C ALA A 16 -1.77 8.82 -18.07
N ASP A 17 -2.14 7.70 -18.67
CA ASP A 17 -3.32 6.91 -18.32
C ASP A 17 -3.07 5.91 -17.18
N LEU A 18 -1.82 5.73 -16.76
CA LEU A 18 -1.47 4.75 -15.73
C LEU A 18 -2.21 4.96 -14.40
N PRO A 19 -2.39 6.21 -13.90
CA PRO A 19 -3.15 6.43 -12.67
C PRO A 19 -4.61 6.01 -12.80
N GLU A 20 -5.25 6.32 -13.93
CA GLU A 20 -6.64 5.93 -14.22
C GLU A 20 -6.77 4.42 -14.40
N LEU A 21 -5.82 3.79 -15.08
CA LEU A 21 -5.73 2.33 -15.19
C LEU A 21 -5.63 1.64 -13.83
N ALA A 22 -4.78 2.15 -12.96
CA ALA A 22 -4.61 1.62 -11.61
C ALA A 22 -5.90 1.74 -10.80
N LYS A 23 -6.59 2.89 -10.90
CA LYS A 23 -7.90 3.11 -10.27
C LYS A 23 -8.94 2.11 -10.75
N LEU A 24 -9.15 2.00 -12.07
CA LEU A 24 -10.13 1.08 -12.65
C LEU A 24 -9.82 -0.38 -12.33
N LYS A 25 -8.54 -0.74 -12.29
CA LYS A 25 -8.09 -2.07 -11.87
C LYS A 25 -8.43 -2.32 -10.40
N PHE A 26 -8.18 -1.34 -9.53
CA PHE A 26 -8.52 -1.42 -8.11
C PHE A 26 -10.03 -1.60 -7.91
N GLU A 27 -10.87 -0.81 -8.58
CA GLU A 27 -12.34 -0.91 -8.48
C GLU A 27 -12.87 -2.29 -8.88
N LEU A 28 -12.21 -2.96 -9.83
CA LEU A 28 -12.57 -4.32 -10.23
C LEU A 28 -12.13 -5.39 -9.24
N LEU A 29 -11.03 -5.16 -8.53
CA LEU A 29 -10.43 -6.12 -7.59
C LEU A 29 -11.02 -5.96 -6.17
N ASN A 30 -11.29 -4.73 -5.76
CA ASN A 30 -11.72 -4.43 -4.40
C ASN A 30 -13.23 -4.63 -4.23
N ARG A 31 -13.64 -5.86 -3.93
CA ARG A 31 -15.04 -6.20 -3.65
C ARG A 31 -15.41 -6.12 -2.18
N ASP A 32 -14.44 -6.26 -1.29
CA ASP A 32 -14.68 -6.46 0.14
C ASP A 32 -14.63 -5.16 0.95
N GLY A 33 -14.15 -4.05 0.36
CA GLY A 33 -14.14 -2.72 0.99
C GLY A 33 -13.21 -2.59 2.19
N VAL A 34 -12.20 -3.46 2.31
CA VAL A 34 -11.13 -3.40 3.32
C VAL A 34 -9.96 -2.58 2.81
N LEU A 35 -9.73 -2.59 1.50
CA LEU A 35 -8.74 -1.76 0.84
C LEU A 35 -9.36 -0.45 0.36
N HIS A 36 -8.63 0.64 0.48
CA HIS A 36 -9.00 1.96 0.00
C HIS A 36 -7.92 2.49 -0.93
N PHE A 37 -8.33 3.00 -2.09
CA PHE A 37 -7.42 3.66 -3.01
C PHE A 37 -7.26 5.12 -2.60
N GLU A 38 -6.02 5.53 -2.29
CA GLU A 38 -5.71 6.91 -1.95
C GLU A 38 -5.35 7.67 -3.23
N TYR A 39 -6.23 8.58 -3.63
CA TYR A 39 -6.05 9.36 -4.86
C TYR A 39 -5.04 10.49 -4.68
N GLU A 40 -4.96 11.03 -3.46
CA GLU A 40 -4.08 12.13 -3.14
C GLU A 40 -2.73 11.60 -2.64
N THR A 41 -1.73 11.68 -3.50
CA THR A 41 -0.33 11.52 -3.11
C THR A 41 0.28 12.90 -2.81
N ALA A 42 1.37 12.92 -2.05
CA ALA A 42 2.13 14.13 -1.74
C ALA A 42 3.53 14.03 -2.33
N ALA A 43 4.18 15.16 -2.56
CA ALA A 43 5.61 15.14 -2.90
C ALA A 43 6.46 15.08 -1.62
N LEU A 44 7.63 14.46 -1.68
CA LEU A 44 8.58 14.48 -0.55
C LEU A 44 9.02 15.91 -0.18
N ALA A 45 8.96 16.84 -1.13
CA ALA A 45 9.26 18.23 -0.90
C ALA A 45 8.24 18.89 0.06
N ASP A 46 6.99 18.44 0.05
CA ASP A 46 5.90 19.00 0.87
C ASP A 46 5.98 18.52 2.33
N VAL A 47 6.80 17.49 2.61
CA VAL A 47 7.00 16.95 3.96
C VAL A 47 8.14 17.68 4.64
N ALA A 48 7.85 18.40 5.71
CA ALA A 48 8.88 19.06 6.52
C ALA A 48 9.74 18.02 7.27
N GLY A 49 11.04 18.25 7.37
CA GLY A 49 11.96 17.36 8.07
C GLY A 49 12.15 16.01 7.38
N LEU A 50 12.22 14.93 8.18
CA LEU A 50 12.37 13.54 7.74
C LEU A 50 13.54 13.30 6.77
N ALA A 51 14.65 14.04 6.92
CA ALA A 51 15.79 13.99 5.99
C ALA A 51 16.30 12.57 5.72
N ARG A 52 16.38 11.73 6.77
CA ARG A 52 16.83 10.33 6.65
C ARG A 52 15.85 9.48 5.83
N LEU A 53 14.54 9.70 6.01
CA LEU A 53 13.51 9.01 5.23
C LEU A 53 13.58 9.42 3.76
N LYS A 54 13.71 10.72 3.48
CA LYS A 54 13.84 11.25 2.12
C LYS A 54 15.05 10.64 1.40
N GLN A 55 16.20 10.64 2.04
CA GLN A 55 17.41 10.02 1.52
C GLN A 55 17.22 8.51 1.27
N TRP A 56 16.59 7.81 2.21
CA TRP A 56 16.31 6.37 2.09
C TRP A 56 15.41 6.07 0.88
N VAL A 57 14.35 6.87 0.68
CA VAL A 57 13.42 6.73 -0.45
C VAL A 57 14.12 6.97 -1.78
N GLU A 58 14.90 8.06 -1.90
CA GLU A 58 15.65 8.37 -3.12
C GLU A 58 16.64 7.27 -3.51
N GLN A 59 17.42 6.77 -2.55
CA GLN A 59 18.39 5.71 -2.81
C GLN A 59 17.75 4.41 -3.28
N ARG A 60 16.48 4.15 -2.93
CA ARG A 60 15.81 2.87 -3.22
C ARG A 60 14.78 2.96 -4.34
N ARG A 61 14.48 4.15 -4.81
CA ARG A 61 13.48 4.37 -5.86
C ARG A 61 13.74 3.53 -7.11
N ALA A 62 14.94 3.61 -7.65
CA ALA A 62 15.31 2.89 -8.88
C ALA A 62 15.24 1.37 -8.72
N ILE A 63 15.58 0.85 -7.53
CA ILE A 63 15.51 -0.59 -7.22
C ILE A 63 14.05 -1.02 -7.06
N PHE A 64 13.24 -0.23 -6.36
CA PHE A 64 11.82 -0.50 -6.16
C PHE A 64 11.06 -0.54 -7.49
N LEU A 65 11.35 0.38 -8.41
CA LEU A 65 10.76 0.44 -9.74
C LEU A 65 11.33 -0.59 -10.73
N GLY A 66 12.37 -1.32 -10.34
CA GLY A 66 13.03 -2.30 -11.20
C GLY A 66 13.89 -1.67 -12.30
N GLU A 67 14.17 -0.36 -12.22
CA GLU A 67 15.01 0.37 -13.18
C GLU A 67 16.48 -0.05 -13.09
N ASN A 68 16.94 -0.40 -11.89
CA ASN A 68 18.30 -0.87 -11.62
C ASN A 68 18.28 -2.20 -10.86
N LYS A 69 18.82 -3.24 -11.46
CA LYS A 69 19.07 -4.52 -10.81
C LYS A 69 20.51 -4.54 -10.30
N VAL A 70 20.70 -4.28 -9.02
CA VAL A 70 22.00 -4.43 -8.37
C VAL A 70 22.07 -5.83 -7.79
N ALA A 71 23.07 -6.60 -8.20
CA ALA A 71 23.25 -7.96 -7.70
C ALA A 71 23.40 -7.98 -6.18
N GLY A 72 22.59 -8.78 -5.50
CA GLY A 72 22.58 -8.90 -4.03
C GLY A 72 21.81 -7.81 -3.29
N LEU A 73 21.07 -6.94 -3.99
CA LEU A 73 20.22 -5.93 -3.37
C LEU A 73 18.76 -6.17 -3.78
N ASP A 74 17.96 -6.65 -2.83
CA ASP A 74 16.53 -6.86 -3.03
C ASP A 74 15.74 -5.53 -2.94
N PRO A 75 14.60 -5.43 -3.63
CA PRO A 75 13.67 -4.32 -3.46
C PRO A 75 13.26 -4.17 -1.99
N PRO A 76 13.05 -2.93 -1.50
CA PRO A 76 12.57 -2.71 -0.14
C PRO A 76 11.17 -3.34 0.01
N LYS A 77 10.99 -4.19 1.01
CA LYS A 77 9.73 -4.90 1.28
C LYS A 77 8.79 -4.08 2.16
N GLY A 78 9.33 -3.36 3.13
CA GLY A 78 8.50 -2.60 4.06
C GLY A 78 9.27 -1.52 4.82
N LEU A 79 8.50 -0.58 5.38
CA LEU A 79 8.97 0.50 6.23
C LEU A 79 8.01 0.64 7.41
N LEU A 80 8.55 0.60 8.63
CA LEU A 80 7.78 0.82 9.85
C LEU A 80 7.94 2.28 10.30
N LEU A 81 6.83 3.02 10.35
CA LEU A 81 6.79 4.39 10.83
C LEU A 81 6.23 4.43 12.26
N LEU A 82 7.07 4.76 13.22
CA LEU A 82 6.70 4.89 14.62
C LEU A 82 6.64 6.38 15.01
N GLY A 83 5.65 6.74 15.80
CA GLY A 83 5.50 8.10 16.30
C GLY A 83 4.11 8.38 16.84
N VAL A 84 3.98 9.48 17.60
CA VAL A 84 2.71 9.92 18.17
C VAL A 84 1.68 10.27 17.08
N GLN A 85 0.42 10.32 17.45
CA GLN A 85 -0.64 10.77 16.55
C GLN A 85 -0.34 12.20 16.07
N GLY A 86 -0.61 12.48 14.79
CA GLY A 86 -0.35 13.80 14.19
C GLY A 86 1.09 14.06 13.76
N CYS A 87 2.06 13.17 14.01
CA CYS A 87 3.47 13.39 13.61
C CYS A 87 3.77 13.19 12.10
N GLY A 88 2.76 13.06 11.26
CA GLY A 88 2.92 13.02 9.81
C GLY A 88 3.17 11.64 9.19
N LYS A 89 2.90 10.52 9.90
CA LYS A 89 3.08 9.15 9.36
C LYS A 89 2.30 8.93 8.06
N SER A 90 1.05 9.31 8.03
CA SER A 90 0.17 9.18 6.85
C SER A 90 0.64 10.07 5.69
N LEU A 91 1.11 11.27 5.99
CA LEU A 91 1.69 12.16 4.99
C LEU A 91 2.98 11.57 4.41
N ALA A 92 3.81 10.94 5.24
CA ALA A 92 5.02 10.25 4.80
C ALA A 92 4.68 9.08 3.85
N ALA A 93 3.65 8.28 4.14
CA ALA A 93 3.21 7.20 3.26
C ALA A 93 2.74 7.76 1.89
N LYS A 94 1.95 8.84 1.89
CA LYS A 94 1.52 9.55 0.67
C LYS A 94 2.71 10.08 -0.13
N ALA A 95 3.70 10.66 0.55
CA ALA A 95 4.90 11.20 -0.09
C ALA A 95 5.82 10.12 -0.67
N ILE A 96 5.92 8.95 -0.02
CA ILE A 96 6.66 7.81 -0.56
C ILE A 96 6.01 7.32 -1.86
N ALA A 97 4.70 7.10 -1.86
CA ALA A 97 3.98 6.68 -3.06
C ALA A 97 4.11 7.69 -4.20
N GLY A 98 3.94 8.98 -3.89
CA GLY A 98 4.11 10.06 -4.87
C GLY A 98 5.54 10.16 -5.42
N SER A 99 6.56 9.96 -4.57
CA SER A 99 7.96 9.95 -5.01
C SER A 99 8.27 8.76 -5.93
N PHE A 100 7.70 7.61 -5.65
CA PHE A 100 7.84 6.43 -6.52
C PHE A 100 6.96 6.51 -7.78
N GLY A 101 5.95 7.38 -7.80
CA GLY A 101 5.01 7.50 -8.92
C GLY A 101 4.10 6.27 -9.04
N VAL A 102 3.78 5.63 -7.92
CA VAL A 102 2.97 4.41 -7.87
C VAL A 102 1.68 4.63 -7.07
N PRO A 103 0.66 3.79 -7.29
CA PRO A 103 -0.57 3.85 -6.49
C PRO A 103 -0.32 3.65 -5.00
N LEU A 104 -1.09 4.38 -4.19
CA LEU A 104 -1.19 4.18 -2.74
C LEU A 104 -2.49 3.47 -2.41
N VAL A 105 -2.39 2.33 -1.76
CA VAL A 105 -3.53 1.55 -1.27
C VAL A 105 -3.47 1.49 0.24
N ARG A 106 -4.54 1.87 0.92
CA ARG A 106 -4.64 1.79 2.38
C ARG A 106 -5.40 0.54 2.79
N LEU A 107 -4.81 -0.24 3.69
CA LEU A 107 -5.44 -1.34 4.40
C LEU A 107 -5.90 -0.84 5.77
N ASP A 108 -7.20 -0.88 6.02
CA ASP A 108 -7.81 -0.51 7.29
C ASP A 108 -7.94 -1.74 8.20
N PHE A 109 -7.07 -1.83 9.20
CA PHE A 109 -7.11 -2.93 10.18
C PHE A 109 -8.37 -2.90 11.04
N GLY A 110 -8.91 -1.72 11.35
CA GLY A 110 -10.17 -1.60 12.09
C GLY A 110 -11.34 -2.21 11.31
N ALA A 111 -11.43 -1.91 10.01
CA ALA A 111 -12.45 -2.50 9.15
C ALA A 111 -12.26 -4.01 8.98
N LEU A 112 -11.02 -4.48 8.89
CA LEU A 112 -10.69 -5.89 8.75
C LEU A 112 -11.19 -6.74 9.94
N TYR A 113 -11.03 -6.23 11.17
CA TYR A 113 -11.45 -6.93 12.40
C TYR A 113 -12.95 -6.79 12.68
N ASN A 114 -13.55 -5.63 12.41
CA ASN A 114 -14.95 -5.37 12.73
C ASN A 114 -15.94 -6.07 11.79
N LYS A 115 -15.56 -6.24 10.53
CA LYS A 115 -16.50 -6.69 9.48
C LYS A 115 -16.69 -8.20 9.44
N TYR A 116 -15.73 -8.98 9.93
CA TYR A 116 -15.71 -10.42 9.69
C TYR A 116 -15.14 -11.19 10.89
N HIS A 117 -15.93 -11.35 11.94
CA HIS A 117 -15.56 -12.27 13.03
C HIS A 117 -15.32 -13.68 12.48
N GLY A 118 -14.09 -14.17 12.61
CA GLY A 118 -13.69 -15.52 12.18
C GLY A 118 -13.08 -15.63 10.77
N GLU A 119 -13.16 -14.60 9.92
CA GLU A 119 -12.59 -14.63 8.55
C GLU A 119 -11.44 -13.65 8.35
N THR A 120 -10.96 -13.01 9.39
CA THR A 120 -9.97 -11.92 9.35
C THR A 120 -8.70 -12.30 8.58
N GLU A 121 -8.15 -13.49 8.84
CA GLU A 121 -6.94 -13.97 8.17
C GLU A 121 -7.17 -14.18 6.65
N ARG A 122 -8.29 -14.75 6.27
CA ARG A 122 -8.66 -14.97 4.87
C ARG A 122 -8.79 -13.64 4.13
N ASN A 123 -9.51 -12.70 4.73
CA ASN A 123 -9.75 -11.39 4.13
C ASN A 123 -8.46 -10.57 4.02
N LEU A 124 -7.55 -10.68 5.00
CA LEU A 124 -6.22 -10.11 4.88
C LEU A 124 -5.47 -10.70 3.68
N ARG A 125 -5.43 -12.04 3.54
CA ARG A 125 -4.74 -12.70 2.42
C ARG A 125 -5.33 -12.32 1.06
N GLU A 126 -6.65 -12.15 0.96
CA GLU A 126 -7.31 -11.67 -0.26
C GLU A 126 -6.95 -10.20 -0.54
N SER A 127 -6.95 -9.35 0.48
CA SER A 127 -6.51 -7.96 0.36
C SER A 127 -5.06 -7.84 -0.10
N LEU A 128 -4.15 -8.64 0.46
CA LEU A 128 -2.75 -8.67 0.03
C LEU A 128 -2.60 -9.12 -1.43
N LYS A 129 -3.32 -10.15 -1.86
CA LYS A 129 -3.36 -10.57 -3.28
C LYS A 129 -3.88 -9.47 -4.21
N ASN A 130 -4.88 -8.71 -3.77
CA ASN A 130 -5.40 -7.58 -4.54
C ASN A 130 -4.36 -6.45 -4.64
N ALA A 131 -3.60 -6.19 -3.56
CA ALA A 131 -2.47 -5.27 -3.58
C ALA A 131 -1.35 -5.75 -4.52
N GLU A 132 -0.98 -7.03 -4.48
CA GLU A 132 -0.01 -7.63 -5.42
C GLU A 132 -0.43 -7.46 -6.88
N ALA A 133 -1.71 -7.64 -7.17
CA ALA A 133 -2.24 -7.46 -8.51
C ALA A 133 -2.13 -5.99 -9.00
N LEU A 134 -2.00 -5.02 -8.08
CA LEU A 134 -1.78 -3.61 -8.38
C LEU A 134 -0.29 -3.23 -8.46
N SER A 135 0.61 -4.18 -8.21
CA SER A 135 2.07 -3.94 -8.22
C SER A 135 2.57 -3.32 -9.54
N PRO A 136 3.53 -2.38 -9.48
CA PRO A 136 4.12 -1.82 -8.27
C PRO A 136 3.17 -0.83 -7.56
N CYS A 137 2.99 -0.97 -6.25
CA CYS A 137 2.18 -0.08 -5.43
C CYS A 137 2.78 0.05 -4.03
N VAL A 138 2.36 1.07 -3.30
CA VAL A 138 2.62 1.19 -1.86
C VAL A 138 1.38 0.76 -1.11
N LEU A 139 1.50 -0.24 -0.24
CA LEU A 139 0.44 -0.64 0.68
C LEU A 139 0.69 0.05 2.03
N TRP A 140 -0.22 0.91 2.43
CA TRP A 140 -0.20 1.59 3.72
C TRP A 140 -1.11 0.87 4.71
N CYS A 141 -0.51 0.22 5.69
CA CYS A 141 -1.22 -0.41 6.79
C CYS A 141 -1.35 0.59 7.94
N ASP A 142 -2.56 1.13 8.14
CA ASP A 142 -2.86 2.07 9.21
C ASP A 142 -3.39 1.34 10.44
N GLU A 143 -3.08 1.90 11.63
CA GLU A 143 -3.56 1.38 12.92
C GLU A 143 -3.23 -0.12 13.14
N ILE A 144 -2.05 -0.54 12.71
CA ILE A 144 -1.62 -1.94 12.80
C ILE A 144 -1.66 -2.46 14.25
N GLU A 145 -1.51 -1.58 15.23
CA GLU A 145 -1.64 -1.89 16.65
C GLU A 145 -3.03 -2.41 17.03
N LYS A 146 -4.09 -2.01 16.33
CA LYS A 146 -5.44 -2.57 16.54
C LYS A 146 -5.53 -4.04 16.12
N GLY A 147 -4.74 -4.40 15.12
CA GLY A 147 -4.62 -5.78 14.69
C GLY A 147 -3.71 -6.63 15.58
N LEU A 148 -2.92 -5.99 16.42
CA LEU A 148 -1.97 -6.64 17.33
C LEU A 148 -2.43 -6.59 18.79
N ALA A 149 -3.49 -5.81 19.10
CA ALA A 149 -4.04 -5.72 20.45
C ALA A 149 -4.66 -7.05 20.83
N THR A 150 -3.98 -7.78 21.70
CA THR A 150 -4.42 -9.06 22.24
C THR A 150 -5.45 -8.81 23.33
N SER A 151 -6.70 -9.18 23.09
CA SER A 151 -7.58 -9.61 24.17
C SER A 151 -7.30 -11.08 24.43
N ASP A 152 -7.29 -11.54 25.67
CA ASP A 152 -6.94 -12.91 26.11
C ASP A 152 -7.62 -14.06 25.32
N SER A 153 -8.64 -13.75 24.52
CA SER A 153 -9.39 -14.72 23.72
C SER A 153 -8.95 -14.80 22.25
N ASP A 154 -8.09 -13.90 21.73
CA ASP A 154 -7.82 -13.75 20.28
C ASP A 154 -6.33 -13.84 19.87
N ASP A 155 -5.46 -14.26 20.78
CA ASP A 155 -4.00 -14.35 20.59
C ASP A 155 -3.61 -15.14 19.31
N GLY A 156 -4.39 -16.15 18.95
CA GLY A 156 -4.10 -16.98 17.79
C GLY A 156 -4.37 -16.29 16.45
N VAL A 157 -5.40 -15.44 16.36
CA VAL A 157 -5.77 -14.74 15.12
C VAL A 157 -4.77 -13.61 14.86
N SER A 158 -4.48 -12.80 15.86
CA SER A 158 -3.54 -11.68 15.77
C SER A 158 -2.14 -12.13 15.36
N ARG A 159 -1.65 -13.24 15.91
CA ARG A 159 -0.35 -13.82 15.51
C ARG A 159 -0.34 -14.31 14.06
N ARG A 160 -1.43 -14.95 13.59
CA ARG A 160 -1.52 -15.40 12.19
C ARG A 160 -1.63 -14.24 11.22
N VAL A 161 -2.38 -13.21 11.56
CA VAL A 161 -2.51 -11.96 10.79
C VAL A 161 -1.15 -11.27 10.66
N LEU A 162 -0.43 -11.11 11.77
CA LEU A 162 0.93 -10.54 11.77
C LEU A 162 1.90 -11.41 10.96
N GLY A 163 1.86 -12.73 11.15
CA GLY A 163 2.68 -13.67 10.39
C GLY A 163 2.42 -13.57 8.88
N ALA A 164 1.16 -13.48 8.47
CA ALA A 164 0.81 -13.31 7.05
C ALA A 164 1.32 -11.98 6.48
N LEU A 165 1.25 -10.89 7.25
CA LEU A 165 1.75 -9.58 6.83
C LEU A 165 3.28 -9.53 6.73
N LEU A 166 3.99 -10.12 7.70
CA LEU A 166 5.46 -10.11 7.72
C LEU A 166 6.11 -11.04 6.69
N THR A 167 5.36 -12.02 6.22
CA THR A 167 5.83 -12.97 5.19
C THR A 167 5.47 -12.54 3.76
N TRP A 168 4.58 -11.57 3.64
CA TRP A 168 4.19 -10.98 2.36
C TRP A 168 5.25 -9.98 1.87
#